data_7580376e4b210eb64b5f41f35e1c55ca
#
_entry.id   7580376e4b210eb64b5f41f35e1c55ca
#
_cell.length_a   1.000
_cell.length_b   1.000
_cell.length_c   1.000
_cell.angle_alpha   90.00
_cell.angle_beta   90.00
_cell.angle_gamma   90.00
#
_symmetry.space_group_name_H-M   'P 1'
#
loop_
_entity.id
_entity.type
_entity.pdbx_description
1 polymer ?
#
loop_
_entity_poly.entity_id
_entity_poly.type
_entity_poly.pdbx_seq_one_letter_code
_entity_poly.pdbx_strand_id
1 'polypeptide(L)'
;MKRSLLLILLLIEGAFLVAWAQPKVPREFQFAVLGGSNLSSYTFNPSVTQDKSVGYTAGVAVRYIEEKFFGLQGEFLLTRRGVKDRYDNNRKYHFERQLTYLEMPLMAHVYFNIGKRNEVALDMGPKLGYYLKDKTIDNLDDGFNQSRAEHRYAHHDMDIDQKLDYGIQAGLGYEFRCSKQLSIQMQGRYYFGLGDMFPSTKADTFETSANQSIQIVMALWFHHRIRIKK
;
A
#
# COMPACT_ATOMS: atom_id res chain seq x y z
N MET A 1 6.46 -34.94 -4.40
CA MET A 1 7.33 -33.82 -3.97
C MET A 1 8.57 -33.62 -4.84
N LYS A 2 9.44 -34.61 -5.08
CA LYS A 2 10.67 -34.42 -5.90
C LYS A 2 10.41 -33.97 -7.35
N ARG A 3 9.36 -34.47 -8.01
CA ARG A 3 9.00 -34.08 -9.40
C ARG A 3 8.48 -32.64 -9.51
N SER A 4 7.73 -32.17 -8.51
CA SER A 4 7.24 -30.80 -8.47
C SER A 4 8.37 -29.79 -8.23
N LEU A 5 9.36 -30.15 -7.41
CA LEU A 5 10.55 -29.32 -7.16
C LEU A 5 11.41 -29.18 -8.42
N LEU A 6 11.54 -30.25 -9.18
CA LEU A 6 12.30 -30.25 -10.45
C LEU A 6 11.62 -29.39 -11.53
N LEU A 7 10.29 -29.41 -11.60
CA LEU A 7 9.52 -28.54 -12.51
C LEU A 7 9.65 -27.06 -12.13
N ILE A 8 9.62 -26.74 -10.84
CA ILE A 8 9.82 -25.36 -10.36
C ILE A 8 11.25 -24.88 -10.69
N LEU A 9 12.27 -25.75 -10.49
CA LEU A 9 13.65 -25.41 -10.83
C LEU A 9 13.84 -25.16 -12.33
N LEU A 10 13.28 -26.00 -13.20
CA LEU A 10 13.30 -25.83 -14.65
C LEU A 10 12.56 -24.58 -15.11
N LEU A 11 11.46 -24.20 -14.46
CA LEU A 11 10.75 -22.96 -14.74
C LEU A 11 11.58 -21.73 -14.34
N ILE A 12 12.30 -21.78 -13.22
CA ILE A 12 13.19 -20.73 -12.75
C ILE A 12 14.39 -20.59 -13.70
N GLU A 13 15.04 -21.70 -14.08
CA GLU A 13 16.16 -21.67 -15.06
C GLU A 13 15.71 -21.18 -16.43
N GLY A 14 14.53 -21.61 -16.91
CA GLY A 14 13.94 -21.13 -18.16
C GLY A 14 13.66 -19.62 -18.13
N ALA A 15 13.19 -19.08 -17.00
CA ALA A 15 12.97 -17.65 -16.81
C ALA A 15 14.30 -16.85 -16.85
N PHE A 16 15.36 -17.38 -16.24
CA PHE A 16 16.70 -16.77 -16.29
C PHE A 16 17.27 -16.73 -17.71
N LEU A 17 17.13 -17.80 -18.51
CA LEU A 17 17.63 -17.84 -19.89
C LEU A 17 16.90 -16.84 -20.81
N VAL A 18 15.60 -16.64 -20.60
CA VAL A 18 14.81 -15.64 -21.35
C VAL A 18 15.22 -14.21 -21.00
N ALA A 19 15.60 -13.95 -19.74
CA ALA A 19 16.03 -12.61 -19.30
C ALA A 19 17.33 -12.14 -19.99
N TRP A 20 18.23 -13.04 -20.34
CA TRP A 20 19.51 -12.71 -21.01
C TRP A 20 19.37 -12.42 -22.52
N ALA A 21 18.27 -12.84 -23.14
CA ALA A 21 18.02 -12.69 -24.58
C ALA A 21 17.22 -11.43 -24.96
N GLN A 22 16.88 -10.57 -23.99
CA GLN A 22 16.03 -9.42 -24.27
C GLN A 22 16.79 -8.28 -24.97
N PRO A 23 16.19 -7.64 -26.00
CA PRO A 23 16.78 -6.47 -26.64
C PRO A 23 16.90 -5.33 -25.61
N LYS A 24 18.10 -4.73 -25.51
CA LYS A 24 18.37 -3.61 -24.64
C LYS A 24 17.43 -2.45 -24.98
N VAL A 25 16.53 -2.11 -24.06
CA VAL A 25 15.68 -0.91 -24.15
C VAL A 25 16.49 0.29 -23.66
N PRO A 26 16.33 1.48 -24.23
CA PRO A 26 16.98 2.66 -23.68
C PRO A 26 16.52 2.85 -22.23
N ARG A 27 17.49 2.97 -21.33
CA ARG A 27 17.24 3.24 -19.91
C ARG A 27 16.47 4.54 -19.74
N GLU A 28 15.45 4.51 -18.92
CA GLU A 28 14.57 5.65 -18.71
C GLU A 28 14.35 5.88 -17.22
N PHE A 29 14.54 7.11 -16.76
CA PHE A 29 14.06 7.58 -15.47
C PHE A 29 12.74 8.29 -15.66
N GLN A 30 11.81 7.99 -14.78
CA GLN A 30 10.51 8.61 -14.74
C GLN A 30 10.27 9.17 -13.34
N PHE A 31 9.69 10.36 -13.27
CA PHE A 31 9.32 11.02 -12.02
C PHE A 31 7.83 11.26 -12.04
N ALA A 32 7.16 11.12 -10.90
CA ALA A 32 5.75 11.43 -10.81
C ALA A 32 5.39 12.22 -9.57
N VAL A 33 4.30 12.96 -9.71
CA VAL A 33 3.48 13.39 -8.58
C VAL A 33 2.22 12.52 -8.58
N LEU A 34 1.78 12.11 -7.42
CA LEU A 34 0.63 11.23 -7.31
C LEU A 34 -0.25 11.58 -6.12
N GLY A 35 -1.51 11.24 -6.24
CA GLY A 35 -2.50 11.42 -5.20
C GLY A 35 -3.68 10.49 -5.40
N GLY A 36 -4.40 10.21 -4.31
CA GLY A 36 -5.53 9.30 -4.35
C GLY A 36 -6.26 9.18 -3.03
N SER A 37 -7.24 8.31 -3.01
CA SER A 37 -8.00 7.94 -1.82
C SER A 37 -7.68 6.51 -1.39
N ASN A 38 -7.84 6.24 -0.11
CA ASN A 38 -7.74 4.89 0.42
C ASN A 38 -8.93 4.56 1.33
N LEU A 39 -9.23 3.27 1.40
CA LEU A 39 -10.15 2.66 2.33
C LEU A 39 -9.33 1.73 3.22
N SER A 40 -9.23 2.04 4.49
CA SER A 40 -8.42 1.29 5.45
C SER A 40 -9.27 0.65 6.55
N SER A 41 -8.78 -0.45 7.07
CA SER A 41 -9.27 -1.15 8.24
C SER A 41 -8.10 -1.85 8.92
N TYR A 42 -8.30 -2.28 10.17
CA TYR A 42 -7.31 -3.06 10.89
C TYR A 42 -7.83 -4.46 11.16
N THR A 43 -6.95 -5.44 11.08
CA THR A 43 -7.29 -6.80 11.49
C THR A 43 -6.93 -6.93 12.96
N PHE A 44 -7.95 -7.10 13.82
CA PHE A 44 -7.78 -7.36 15.24
C PHE A 44 -8.05 -8.83 15.59
N ASN A 45 -7.28 -9.36 16.55
CA ASN A 45 -7.59 -10.61 17.22
C ASN A 45 -7.55 -10.37 18.75
N PRO A 46 -8.67 -10.47 19.52
CA PRO A 46 -10.03 -10.80 19.04
C PRO A 46 -10.62 -9.74 18.09
N SER A 47 -11.53 -10.16 17.21
CA SER A 47 -12.08 -9.31 16.16
C SER A 47 -12.93 -8.16 16.70
N VAL A 48 -12.71 -6.96 16.18
CA VAL A 48 -13.53 -5.76 16.44
C VAL A 48 -14.38 -5.49 15.19
N THR A 49 -15.69 -5.21 15.39
CA THR A 49 -16.58 -4.86 14.30
C THR A 49 -16.27 -3.44 13.83
N GLN A 50 -15.79 -3.29 12.60
CA GLN A 50 -15.33 -2.02 12.04
C GLN A 50 -15.99 -1.71 10.71
N ASP A 51 -16.14 -0.43 10.42
CA ASP A 51 -16.33 0.11 9.08
C ASP A 51 -14.99 0.55 8.50
N LYS A 52 -14.90 0.63 7.17
CA LYS A 52 -13.69 1.15 6.52
C LYS A 52 -13.58 2.66 6.73
N SER A 53 -12.42 3.10 7.21
CA SER A 53 -12.12 4.54 7.28
C SER A 53 -11.62 5.03 5.92
N VAL A 54 -12.10 6.20 5.51
CA VAL A 54 -11.72 6.86 4.27
C VAL A 54 -10.56 7.80 4.53
N GLY A 55 -9.46 7.59 3.82
CA GLY A 55 -8.28 8.43 3.89
C GLY A 55 -7.82 8.92 2.52
N TYR A 56 -6.68 9.57 2.49
CA TYR A 56 -6.03 10.03 1.27
C TYR A 56 -4.53 9.68 1.29
N THR A 57 -3.94 9.64 0.11
CA THR A 57 -2.50 9.53 -0.08
C THR A 57 -2.05 10.57 -1.11
N ALA A 58 -0.88 11.16 -0.90
CA ALA A 58 -0.27 12.10 -1.85
C ALA A 58 1.25 12.05 -1.69
N GLY A 59 1.97 12.25 -2.79
CA GLY A 59 3.42 12.26 -2.75
C GLY A 59 4.07 12.25 -4.12
N VAL A 60 5.30 11.74 -4.14
CA VAL A 60 6.15 11.68 -5.32
C VAL A 60 6.64 10.26 -5.55
N ALA A 61 6.97 9.95 -6.80
CA ALA A 61 7.51 8.66 -7.19
C ALA A 61 8.66 8.81 -8.17
N VAL A 62 9.55 7.83 -8.15
CA VAL A 62 10.63 7.65 -9.11
C VAL A 62 10.54 6.23 -9.64
N ARG A 63 10.64 6.08 -10.96
CA ARG A 63 10.67 4.78 -11.62
C ARG A 63 11.90 4.72 -12.53
N TYR A 64 12.61 3.62 -12.45
CA TYR A 64 13.74 3.30 -13.32
C TYR A 64 13.38 2.10 -14.20
N ILE A 65 13.37 2.32 -15.51
CA ILE A 65 13.14 1.28 -16.52
C ILE A 65 14.48 0.90 -17.11
N GLU A 66 14.83 -0.37 -17.00
CA GLU A 66 16.05 -0.92 -17.57
C GLU A 66 15.78 -1.96 -18.67
N GLU A 67 14.65 -2.68 -18.54
CA GLU A 67 14.28 -3.77 -19.44
C GLU A 67 12.89 -3.54 -20.05
N LYS A 68 12.59 -4.29 -21.13
CA LYS A 68 11.37 -4.12 -21.92
C LYS A 68 10.07 -4.34 -21.14
N PHE A 69 10.11 -5.09 -20.06
CA PHE A 69 8.92 -5.45 -19.27
C PHE A 69 9.09 -5.20 -17.78
N PHE A 70 10.24 -4.68 -17.38
CA PHE A 70 10.59 -4.59 -15.98
C PHE A 70 11.25 -3.26 -15.63
N GLY A 71 10.89 -2.73 -14.48
CA GLY A 71 11.48 -1.57 -13.83
C GLY A 71 11.41 -1.68 -12.32
N LEU A 72 11.99 -0.71 -11.63
CA LEU A 72 11.88 -0.51 -10.20
C LEU A 72 11.20 0.82 -9.93
N GLN A 73 10.27 0.83 -9.00
CA GLN A 73 9.53 2.03 -8.59
C GLN A 73 9.67 2.24 -7.08
N GLY A 74 10.14 3.42 -6.70
CA GLY A 74 10.16 3.89 -5.33
C GLY A 74 9.26 5.10 -5.17
N GLU A 75 8.58 5.19 -4.03
CA GLU A 75 7.67 6.29 -3.76
C GLU A 75 7.93 6.89 -2.37
N PHE A 76 7.51 8.14 -2.19
CA PHE A 76 7.53 8.83 -0.92
C PHE A 76 6.19 9.52 -0.73
N LEU A 77 5.40 8.99 0.22
CA LEU A 77 3.99 9.31 0.34
C LEU A 77 3.64 9.79 1.73
N LEU A 78 2.76 10.78 1.80
CA LEU A 78 2.02 11.11 3.01
C LEU A 78 0.63 10.48 2.90
N THR A 79 0.32 9.54 3.80
CA THR A 79 -0.92 8.76 3.76
C THR A 79 -1.68 8.90 5.06
N ARG A 80 -2.98 9.19 4.96
CA ARG A 80 -3.93 9.11 6.08
C ARG A 80 -4.67 7.78 6.00
N ARG A 81 -4.65 7.02 7.08
CA ARG A 81 -5.39 5.77 7.28
C ARG A 81 -6.12 5.83 8.61
N GLY A 82 -7.09 4.95 8.86
CA GLY A 82 -7.79 4.98 10.12
C GLY A 82 -8.56 3.71 10.42
N VAL A 83 -9.08 3.67 11.62
CA VAL A 83 -10.06 2.70 12.10
C VAL A 83 -11.33 3.45 12.44
N LYS A 84 -12.46 2.87 12.05
CA LYS A 84 -13.80 3.38 12.36
C LYS A 84 -14.65 2.26 12.95
N ASP A 85 -15.14 2.47 14.14
CA ASP A 85 -15.98 1.48 14.81
C ASP A 85 -17.41 1.49 14.28
N ARG A 86 -18.00 0.30 14.22
CA ARG A 86 -19.41 0.11 13.93
C ARG A 86 -20.18 -0.20 15.21
N TYR A 87 -21.20 0.60 15.48
CA TYR A 87 -22.12 0.43 16.60
C TYR A 87 -23.46 -0.09 16.10
N ASP A 88 -23.65 -1.44 16.13
CA ASP A 88 -24.85 -2.09 15.56
C ASP A 88 -26.14 -1.71 16.28
N ASN A 89 -26.07 -1.52 17.60
CA ASN A 89 -27.25 -1.27 18.46
C ASN A 89 -27.53 0.22 18.71
N ASN A 90 -26.61 1.11 18.42
CA ASN A 90 -26.79 2.53 18.71
C ASN A 90 -26.03 3.43 17.73
N ARG A 91 -26.73 3.81 16.64
CA ARG A 91 -26.20 4.71 15.60
C ARG A 91 -25.84 6.12 16.09
N LYS A 92 -26.11 6.44 17.36
CA LYS A 92 -25.78 7.72 17.97
C LYS A 92 -24.26 7.84 18.19
N TYR A 93 -23.58 6.73 18.45
CA TYR A 93 -22.15 6.73 18.75
C TYR A 93 -21.30 6.64 17.50
N HIS A 94 -20.22 7.42 17.49
CA HIS A 94 -19.23 7.45 16.42
C HIS A 94 -17.84 7.52 17.05
N PHE A 95 -16.95 6.64 16.59
CA PHE A 95 -15.54 6.68 16.91
C PHE A 95 -14.74 6.42 15.64
N GLU A 96 -13.83 7.33 15.31
CA GLU A 96 -12.91 7.19 14.21
C GLU A 96 -11.54 7.73 14.65
N ARG A 97 -10.52 6.90 14.55
CA ARG A 97 -9.13 7.28 14.79
C ARG A 97 -8.38 7.30 13.46
N GLN A 98 -7.94 8.50 13.06
CA GLN A 98 -7.23 8.75 11.82
C GLN A 98 -5.74 8.89 12.08
N LEU A 99 -4.92 8.06 11.42
CA LEU A 99 -3.48 8.02 11.56
C LEU A 99 -2.81 8.54 10.31
N THR A 100 -1.78 9.36 10.47
CA THR A 100 -0.98 9.89 9.37
C THR A 100 0.38 9.22 9.36
N TYR A 101 0.73 8.64 8.21
CA TYR A 101 1.98 7.93 7.97
C TYR A 101 2.79 8.60 6.87
N LEU A 102 4.10 8.56 7.03
CA LEU A 102 5.06 8.72 5.95
C LEU A 102 5.38 7.33 5.41
N GLU A 103 5.10 7.07 4.12
CA GLU A 103 5.24 5.74 3.52
C GLU A 103 6.27 5.73 2.41
N MET A 104 7.02 4.65 2.34
CA MET A 104 8.06 4.39 1.34
C MET A 104 7.88 3.00 0.74
N PRO A 105 7.01 2.82 -0.26
CA PRO A 105 6.96 1.58 -1.03
C PRO A 105 8.13 1.50 -2.00
N LEU A 106 8.72 0.30 -2.10
CA LEU A 106 9.70 -0.06 -3.12
C LEU A 106 9.16 -1.26 -3.89
N MET A 107 8.82 -1.06 -5.16
CA MET A 107 8.07 -2.03 -5.95
C MET A 107 8.80 -2.44 -7.21
N ALA A 108 8.75 -3.73 -7.53
CA ALA A 108 8.98 -4.22 -8.89
C ALA A 108 7.82 -3.74 -9.77
N HIS A 109 8.16 -3.14 -10.90
CA HIS A 109 7.22 -2.64 -11.90
C HIS A 109 7.28 -3.53 -13.14
N VAL A 110 6.26 -4.36 -13.32
CA VAL A 110 6.14 -5.24 -14.50
C VAL A 110 5.07 -4.65 -15.41
N TYR A 111 5.43 -4.31 -16.64
CA TYR A 111 4.53 -3.59 -17.52
C TYR A 111 4.45 -4.20 -18.93
N PHE A 112 3.29 -4.01 -19.55
CA PHE A 112 3.00 -4.46 -20.90
C PHE A 112 2.39 -3.33 -21.71
N ASN A 113 3.04 -2.99 -22.83
CA ASN A 113 2.52 -1.97 -23.72
C ASN A 113 1.40 -2.55 -24.61
N ILE A 114 0.24 -1.91 -24.61
CA ILE A 114 -0.92 -2.21 -25.44
C ILE A 114 -0.99 -1.16 -26.54
N GLY A 115 -0.37 -1.47 -27.69
CA GLY A 115 -0.22 -0.52 -28.78
C GLY A 115 0.84 0.55 -28.49
N LYS A 116 0.63 1.80 -28.94
CA LYS A 116 1.65 2.85 -28.92
C LYS A 116 1.54 3.80 -27.70
N ARG A 117 0.40 3.82 -27.03
CA ARG A 117 0.09 4.83 -26.00
C ARG A 117 -0.42 4.25 -24.68
N ASN A 118 -0.79 3.00 -24.68
CA ASN A 118 -1.41 2.37 -23.51
C ASN A 118 -0.45 1.35 -22.91
N GLU A 119 -0.44 1.31 -21.59
CA GLU A 119 0.37 0.39 -20.80
C GLU A 119 -0.45 -0.15 -19.63
N VAL A 120 -0.37 -1.44 -19.38
CA VAL A 120 -0.90 -2.07 -18.17
C VAL A 120 0.28 -2.52 -17.34
N ALA A 121 0.27 -2.25 -16.05
CA ALA A 121 1.36 -2.57 -15.16
C ALA A 121 0.87 -3.25 -13.89
N LEU A 122 1.68 -4.18 -13.40
CA LEU A 122 1.59 -4.80 -12.09
C LEU A 122 2.78 -4.33 -11.26
N ASP A 123 2.50 -3.67 -10.16
CA ASP A 123 3.51 -3.24 -9.19
C ASP A 123 3.38 -4.07 -7.91
N MET A 124 4.50 -4.57 -7.40
CA MET A 124 4.50 -5.34 -6.15
C MET A 124 5.81 -5.17 -5.41
N GLY A 125 5.73 -5.04 -4.09
CA GLY A 125 6.94 -4.98 -3.26
C GLY A 125 6.67 -4.63 -1.81
N PRO A 126 7.72 -4.55 -1.01
CA PRO A 126 7.65 -4.11 0.38
C PRO A 126 7.27 -2.64 0.48
N LYS A 127 6.58 -2.32 1.55
CA LYS A 127 6.26 -0.96 1.95
C LYS A 127 6.61 -0.75 3.42
N LEU A 128 7.33 0.32 3.70
CA LEU A 128 7.60 0.82 5.04
C LEU A 128 6.75 2.05 5.29
N GLY A 129 6.20 2.17 6.48
CA GLY A 129 5.45 3.32 6.95
C GLY A 129 5.96 3.79 8.30
N TYR A 130 6.12 5.08 8.47
CA TYR A 130 6.46 5.67 9.76
C TYR A 130 5.29 6.52 10.24
N TYR A 131 4.77 6.19 11.43
CA TYR A 131 3.70 6.93 12.08
C TYR A 131 4.18 8.33 12.48
N LEU A 132 3.40 9.36 12.10
CA LEU A 132 3.69 10.75 12.41
C LEU A 132 2.78 11.29 13.53
N LYS A 133 1.47 11.12 13.33
CA LYS A 133 0.44 11.62 14.26
C LYS A 133 -0.88 10.95 14.01
N ASP A 134 -1.76 11.04 15.00
CA ASP A 134 -3.16 10.66 14.87
C ASP A 134 -4.12 11.80 15.27
N LYS A 135 -5.37 11.59 14.94
CA LYS A 135 -6.50 12.42 15.34
C LYS A 135 -7.69 11.52 15.60
N THR A 136 -8.24 11.60 16.81
CA THR A 136 -9.49 10.95 17.19
C THR A 136 -10.67 11.89 16.94
N ILE A 137 -11.74 11.34 16.37
CA ILE A 137 -13.02 12.00 16.13
C ILE A 137 -14.08 11.10 16.76
N ASP A 138 -14.66 11.52 17.85
CA ASP A 138 -15.68 10.77 18.58
C ASP A 138 -16.82 11.67 19.06
N ASN A 139 -17.94 11.06 19.43
CA ASN A 139 -19.06 11.69 20.12
C ASN A 139 -19.57 10.80 21.27
N LEU A 140 -18.65 10.12 21.93
CA LEU A 140 -18.93 9.21 23.04
C LEU A 140 -19.34 10.04 24.29
N ASP A 141 -20.45 9.67 24.91
CA ASP A 141 -20.95 10.29 26.14
C ASP A 141 -20.65 9.44 27.38
N ASP A 142 -20.97 9.98 28.59
CA ASP A 142 -20.73 9.28 29.85
C ASP A 142 -21.48 7.94 29.95
N GLY A 143 -22.63 7.82 29.26
CA GLY A 143 -23.38 6.56 29.19
C GLY A 143 -22.65 5.46 28.45
N PHE A 144 -21.82 5.82 27.46
CA PHE A 144 -20.94 4.88 26.77
C PHE A 144 -19.80 4.38 27.67
N ASN A 145 -19.26 5.26 28.53
CA ASN A 145 -18.16 4.92 29.42
C ASN A 145 -18.50 3.82 30.42
N GLN A 146 -19.79 3.69 30.83
CA GLN A 146 -20.24 2.58 31.68
C GLN A 146 -20.25 1.21 30.98
N SER A 147 -20.41 1.19 29.65
CA SER A 147 -20.37 -0.03 28.81
C SER A 147 -18.95 -0.42 28.41
N ARG A 148 -17.97 0.37 28.73
CA ARG A 148 -16.56 0.28 28.28
C ARG A 148 -15.75 -0.87 28.89
N ALA A 149 -16.32 -1.63 29.80
CA ALA A 149 -15.70 -2.81 30.43
C ALA A 149 -15.46 -3.98 29.44
N GLU A 150 -15.89 -3.86 28.19
CA GLU A 150 -15.65 -4.87 27.17
C GLU A 150 -14.30 -4.64 26.45
N HIS A 151 -13.48 -5.68 26.32
CA HIS A 151 -12.22 -5.68 25.55
C HIS A 151 -12.36 -5.13 24.12
N ARG A 152 -13.59 -5.14 23.57
CA ARG A 152 -13.93 -4.64 22.23
C ARG A 152 -13.52 -3.18 21.99
N TYR A 153 -13.53 -2.34 23.01
CA TYR A 153 -13.26 -0.89 22.92
C TYR A 153 -11.91 -0.48 23.51
N ALA A 154 -11.09 -1.43 23.90
CA ALA A 154 -9.79 -1.15 24.51
C ALA A 154 -8.88 -0.28 23.62
N HIS A 155 -8.98 -0.44 22.29
CA HIS A 155 -8.19 0.30 21.31
C HIS A 155 -8.45 1.83 21.29
N HIS A 156 -9.54 2.31 21.92
CA HIS A 156 -9.84 3.74 22.02
C HIS A 156 -8.78 4.50 22.84
N ASP A 157 -8.30 3.89 23.92
CA ASP A 157 -7.39 4.52 24.87
C ASP A 157 -5.94 4.04 24.74
N MET A 158 -5.67 3.10 23.82
CA MET A 158 -4.33 2.56 23.64
C MET A 158 -3.45 3.55 22.87
N ASP A 159 -2.26 3.80 23.39
CA ASP A 159 -1.22 4.52 22.66
C ASP A 159 -0.67 3.67 21.51
N ILE A 160 -0.21 4.35 20.47
CA ILE A 160 0.47 3.70 19.35
C ILE A 160 1.91 3.44 19.77
N ASP A 161 2.18 2.20 20.16
CA ASP A 161 3.50 1.79 20.64
C ASP A 161 4.49 1.63 19.48
N GLN A 162 4.05 1.02 18.40
CA GLN A 162 4.90 0.78 17.23
C GLN A 162 4.72 1.86 16.16
N LYS A 163 5.73 2.72 16.03
CA LYS A 163 5.73 3.79 15.01
C LYS A 163 6.09 3.29 13.61
N LEU A 164 6.69 2.10 13.51
CA LEU A 164 7.08 1.50 12.24
C LEU A 164 6.02 0.48 11.79
N ASP A 165 5.36 0.78 10.68
CA ASP A 165 4.48 -0.13 9.96
C ASP A 165 5.21 -0.70 8.74
N TYR A 166 5.10 -1.99 8.50
CA TYR A 166 5.70 -2.63 7.35
C TYR A 166 4.79 -3.72 6.80
N GLY A 167 4.91 -3.97 5.51
CA GLY A 167 4.07 -4.96 4.84
C GLY A 167 4.37 -5.06 3.36
N ILE A 168 3.43 -5.66 2.64
CA ILE A 168 3.52 -5.88 1.21
C ILE A 168 2.41 -5.10 0.52
N GLN A 169 2.76 -4.40 -0.55
CA GLN A 169 1.81 -3.71 -1.42
C GLN A 169 1.84 -4.33 -2.81
N ALA A 170 0.65 -4.53 -3.38
CA ALA A 170 0.49 -4.89 -4.78
C ALA A 170 -0.51 -3.95 -5.45
N GLY A 171 -0.31 -3.64 -6.73
CA GLY A 171 -1.17 -2.75 -7.48
C GLY A 171 -1.26 -3.12 -8.96
N LEU A 172 -2.44 -2.92 -9.54
CA LEU A 172 -2.69 -3.04 -10.95
C LEU A 172 -3.00 -1.66 -11.51
N GLY A 173 -2.26 -1.23 -12.52
CA GLY A 173 -2.34 0.09 -13.10
C GLY A 173 -2.58 0.09 -14.61
N TYR A 174 -3.20 1.16 -15.06
CA TYR A 174 -3.32 1.50 -16.45
C TYR A 174 -2.72 2.88 -16.67
N GLU A 175 -1.78 2.97 -17.61
CA GLU A 175 -1.07 4.21 -17.95
C GLU A 175 -1.36 4.61 -19.39
N PHE A 176 -1.75 5.85 -19.57
CA PHE A 176 -1.98 6.46 -20.89
C PHE A 176 -0.91 7.50 -21.18
N ARG A 177 -0.14 7.28 -22.23
CA ARG A 177 0.94 8.18 -22.69
C ARG A 177 0.36 9.34 -23.51
N CYS A 178 0.23 10.51 -22.88
CA CYS A 178 -0.27 11.73 -23.51
C CYS A 178 0.73 12.28 -24.54
N SER A 179 2.03 12.22 -24.21
CA SER A 179 3.11 12.67 -25.08
C SER A 179 4.37 11.78 -24.91
N LYS A 180 5.47 12.14 -25.56
CA LYS A 180 6.76 11.45 -25.37
C LYS A 180 7.35 11.65 -23.97
N GLN A 181 6.92 12.69 -23.26
CA GLN A 181 7.47 13.10 -21.98
C GLN A 181 6.45 13.03 -20.82
N LEU A 182 5.17 12.76 -21.12
CA LEU A 182 4.09 12.84 -20.14
C LEU A 182 3.12 11.69 -20.30
N SER A 183 2.81 11.03 -19.18
CA SER A 183 1.72 10.05 -19.09
C SER A 183 0.90 10.23 -17.82
N ILE A 184 -0.32 9.72 -17.86
CA ILE A 184 -1.26 9.67 -16.74
C ILE A 184 -1.49 8.20 -16.43
N GLN A 185 -1.32 7.83 -15.17
CA GLN A 185 -1.59 6.48 -14.68
C GLN A 185 -2.72 6.50 -13.64
N MET A 186 -3.61 5.53 -13.73
CA MET A 186 -4.57 5.20 -12.67
C MET A 186 -4.27 3.80 -12.17
N GLN A 187 -4.22 3.63 -10.85
CA GLN A 187 -3.83 2.36 -10.23
C GLN A 187 -4.72 2.04 -9.04
N GLY A 188 -5.21 0.79 -9.01
CA GLY A 188 -5.80 0.17 -7.83
C GLY A 188 -4.72 -0.60 -7.07
N ARG A 189 -4.60 -0.37 -5.77
CA ARG A 189 -3.57 -0.96 -4.90
C ARG A 189 -4.19 -1.64 -3.71
N TYR A 190 -3.58 -2.71 -3.27
CA TYR A 190 -3.87 -3.37 -2.01
C TYR A 190 -2.61 -3.43 -1.15
N TYR A 191 -2.74 -3.04 0.11
CA TYR A 191 -1.69 -3.14 1.11
C TYR A 191 -2.09 -4.13 2.19
N PHE A 192 -1.18 -5.02 2.51
CA PHE A 192 -1.28 -5.97 3.61
C PHE A 192 -0.14 -5.70 4.60
N GLY A 193 -0.50 -5.16 5.77
CA GLY A 193 0.43 -4.93 6.87
C GLY A 193 0.84 -6.23 7.54
N LEU A 194 2.11 -6.32 7.89
CA LEU A 194 2.72 -7.42 8.64
C LEU A 194 3.14 -6.98 10.04
N GLY A 195 3.17 -5.67 10.27
CA GLY A 195 3.45 -5.07 11.59
C GLY A 195 2.16 -4.82 12.37
N ASP A 196 2.23 -5.00 13.68
CA ASP A 196 1.15 -4.66 14.60
C ASP A 196 1.26 -3.20 15.05
N MET A 197 0.11 -2.52 15.20
CA MET A 197 0.05 -1.13 15.66
C MET A 197 0.09 -1.02 17.19
N PHE A 198 -0.57 -1.96 17.87
CA PHE A 198 -0.62 -2.05 19.32
C PHE A 198 0.32 -3.15 19.81
N PRO A 199 0.71 -3.12 21.12
CA PRO A 199 1.45 -4.23 21.72
C PRO A 199 0.70 -5.56 21.51
N SER A 200 1.42 -6.61 21.11
CA SER A 200 0.85 -7.90 20.69
C SER A 200 1.47 -9.09 21.45
N THR A 201 1.75 -8.93 22.75
CA THR A 201 2.18 -10.04 23.60
C THR A 201 0.97 -10.83 24.11
N LYS A 202 1.18 -12.06 24.60
CA LYS A 202 0.10 -12.89 25.16
C LYS A 202 -0.63 -12.26 26.36
N ALA A 203 -0.05 -11.24 26.96
CA ALA A 203 -0.65 -10.48 28.07
C ALA A 203 -1.46 -9.27 27.60
N ASP A 204 -1.36 -8.89 26.32
CA ASP A 204 -2.01 -7.72 25.77
C ASP A 204 -3.44 -8.02 25.29
N THR A 205 -4.21 -6.96 25.10
CA THR A 205 -5.64 -7.04 24.72
C THR A 205 -5.83 -7.62 23.33
N PHE A 206 -4.86 -7.38 22.40
CA PHE A 206 -4.89 -7.87 21.03
C PHE A 206 -3.64 -8.68 20.70
N GLU A 207 -3.85 -9.87 20.10
CA GLU A 207 -2.77 -10.71 19.57
C GLU A 207 -2.26 -10.18 18.22
N THR A 208 -3.13 -9.50 17.45
CA THR A 208 -2.77 -8.86 16.17
C THR A 208 -3.53 -7.56 15.98
N SER A 209 -2.88 -6.59 15.34
CA SER A 209 -3.46 -5.28 15.00
C SER A 209 -2.91 -4.75 13.67
N ALA A 210 -2.88 -5.63 12.64
CA ALA A 210 -2.28 -5.33 11.36
C ALA A 210 -3.18 -4.47 10.47
N ASN A 211 -2.58 -3.54 9.73
CA ASN A 211 -3.27 -2.66 8.82
C ASN A 211 -3.55 -3.29 7.45
N GLN A 212 -4.72 -3.02 6.89
CA GLN A 212 -5.08 -3.36 5.53
C GLN A 212 -5.69 -2.16 4.83
N SER A 213 -5.31 -1.92 3.57
CA SER A 213 -5.92 -0.83 2.81
C SER A 213 -6.05 -1.11 1.32
N ILE A 214 -7.14 -0.62 0.75
CA ILE A 214 -7.36 -0.55 -0.70
C ILE A 214 -7.22 0.90 -1.09
N GLN A 215 -6.42 1.18 -2.13
CA GLN A 215 -6.16 2.53 -2.60
C GLN A 215 -6.48 2.66 -4.08
N ILE A 216 -7.01 3.82 -4.46
CA ILE A 216 -7.11 4.25 -5.87
C ILE A 216 -6.24 5.48 -6.00
N VAL A 217 -5.23 5.40 -6.85
CA VAL A 217 -4.20 6.42 -7.02
C VAL A 217 -4.13 6.87 -8.46
N MET A 218 -4.02 8.17 -8.68
CA MET A 218 -3.69 8.78 -9.96
C MET A 218 -2.30 9.38 -9.89
N ALA A 219 -1.49 9.14 -10.92
CA ALA A 219 -0.14 9.66 -11.03
C ALA A 219 0.08 10.35 -12.37
N LEU A 220 0.80 11.46 -12.34
CA LEU A 220 1.28 12.17 -13.51
C LEU A 220 2.76 11.92 -13.63
N TRP A 221 3.16 11.14 -14.66
CA TRP A 221 4.53 10.71 -14.89
C TRP A 221 5.22 11.59 -15.91
N PHE A 222 6.46 12.00 -15.60
CA PHE A 222 7.37 12.74 -16.46
C PHE A 222 8.51 11.80 -16.87
N HIS A 223 8.68 11.56 -18.17
CA HIS A 223 9.64 10.62 -18.74
C HIS A 223 10.93 11.33 -19.13
N HIS A 224 12.05 10.88 -18.58
CA HIS A 224 13.39 11.36 -18.92
C HIS A 224 14.27 10.24 -19.46
N ARG A 225 14.53 10.23 -20.78
CA ARG A 225 15.37 9.23 -21.41
C ARG A 225 16.84 9.55 -21.23
N ILE A 226 17.59 8.60 -20.67
CA ILE A 226 19.04 8.72 -20.57
C ILE A 226 19.65 8.37 -21.93
N ARG A 227 20.26 9.35 -22.58
CA ARG A 227 21.12 9.10 -23.74
C ARG A 227 22.47 8.60 -23.23
N ILE A 228 22.72 7.31 -23.28
CA ILE A 228 24.05 6.77 -23.05
C ILE A 228 24.87 7.13 -24.31
N LYS A 229 25.80 8.10 -24.18
CA LYS A 229 26.82 8.30 -25.18
C LYS A 229 27.68 7.02 -25.20
N LYS A 230 27.74 6.36 -26.35
CA LYS A 230 28.70 5.29 -26.61
C LYS A 230 30.11 5.84 -26.68
#